data_ba7760e4e66687409cfb8fc3368636c2
#
_entry.id   ba7760e4e66687409cfb8fc3368636c2
#
_cell.length_a   1.000
_cell.length_b   1.000
_cell.length_c   1.000
_cell.angle_alpha   90.00
_cell.angle_beta   90.00
_cell.angle_gamma   90.00
#
_symmetry.space_group_name_H-M   'P 1'
#
loop_
_entity.id
_entity.type
_entity.pdbx_description
1 polymer ?
#
loop_
_entity_poly.entity_id
_entity_poly.type
_entity_poly.pdbx_seq_one_letter_code
_entity_poly.pdbx_strand_id
1 'polypeptide(L)'
;MVKVNLGGCSSFVNDADYKAYVEKALAALDVLETETGAGNDFLGWKHLPSQTPDCLISECEQVRDSWKAKGVDLVVVIGIGGSYLGAKCALEALSHTFANSLKGERSVPQIVFAGHNLSEEYISELMDLMKERNCAAVVISKSGTTTEPAVAFRLIKQYIEQTYGVKEASERIVAVTDAHRGALKSLSTQEGYKTFVIEDNVGGRFSVLTPVGILPIVLGGFDVRAMLKGAAEMEEACARNCECNPAVQYAAMRNLLYDNGKKVEILVSYNPKLQYLGEWWKQLYGESEGKDGKGIFPASVSFTTDLHSMGQYIQDGMRMLMETVITVENSNRSMTIANDPQNLDGLNFLTGKHVEECNAMAELGTKLAHIDGGVPQLSISVERINEYNLGALFYFFEKACGISGYMLGVNPFDQPGVEAYKKNMFALLGKPGYEEQAKALKERL
;
A
#
# COMPACT_ATOMS: atom_id res chain seq x y z
N MET A 1 -14.67 -3.76 11.36
CA MET A 1 -14.03 -2.49 11.71
C MET A 1 -12.67 -2.77 12.35
N VAL A 2 -11.68 -1.90 12.13
CA VAL A 2 -10.33 -2.04 12.71
C VAL A 2 -10.38 -1.87 14.23
N LYS A 3 -9.70 -2.76 14.95
CA LYS A 3 -9.56 -2.68 16.42
C LYS A 3 -8.08 -2.66 16.77
N VAL A 4 -7.70 -1.80 17.71
CA VAL A 4 -6.33 -1.70 18.22
C VAL A 4 -6.26 -2.34 19.60
N ASN A 5 -5.28 -3.19 19.82
CA ASN A 5 -5.00 -3.82 21.11
C ASN A 5 -3.54 -3.58 21.49
N LEU A 6 -3.33 -2.88 22.59
CA LEU A 6 -2.02 -2.47 23.11
C LEU A 6 -1.53 -3.33 24.27
N GLY A 7 -2.25 -4.41 24.62
CA GLY A 7 -1.90 -5.26 25.75
C GLY A 7 -0.50 -5.86 25.71
N GLY A 8 0.05 -6.08 24.50
CA GLY A 8 1.43 -6.54 24.32
C GLY A 8 2.51 -5.48 24.58
N CYS A 9 2.11 -4.25 24.91
CA CYS A 9 3.03 -3.16 25.26
C CYS A 9 3.04 -2.83 26.75
N SER A 10 2.12 -3.39 27.54
CA SER A 10 1.88 -3.01 28.94
C SER A 10 3.09 -3.20 29.88
N SER A 11 3.99 -4.14 29.59
CA SER A 11 5.22 -4.35 30.36
C SER A 11 6.37 -3.41 29.95
N PHE A 12 6.22 -2.61 28.91
CA PHE A 12 7.25 -1.73 28.36
C PHE A 12 7.01 -0.23 28.61
N VAL A 13 5.80 0.11 29.02
CA VAL A 13 5.37 1.50 29.26
C VAL A 13 4.52 1.56 30.51
N ASN A 14 4.52 2.69 31.20
CA ASN A 14 3.60 2.94 32.31
C ASN A 14 2.37 3.73 31.84
N ASP A 15 1.27 3.62 32.59
CA ASP A 15 -0.01 4.25 32.24
C ASP A 15 0.06 5.78 32.20
N ALA A 16 0.89 6.41 33.05
CA ALA A 16 1.01 7.88 33.10
C ALA A 16 1.70 8.40 31.83
N ASP A 17 2.78 7.76 31.40
CA ASP A 17 3.46 8.12 30.15
C ASP A 17 2.54 7.89 28.94
N TYR A 18 1.82 6.75 28.91
CA TYR A 18 0.87 6.49 27.82
C TYR A 18 -0.22 7.56 27.75
N LYS A 19 -0.82 7.96 28.86
CA LYS A 19 -1.81 9.04 28.90
C LYS A 19 -1.25 10.35 28.37
N ALA A 20 -0.04 10.73 28.77
CA ALA A 20 0.62 11.94 28.25
C ALA A 20 0.84 11.88 26.72
N TYR A 21 1.13 10.69 26.16
CA TYR A 21 1.25 10.53 24.71
C TYR A 21 -0.10 10.49 23.99
N VAL A 22 -1.16 10.01 24.63
CA VAL A 22 -2.54 10.15 24.11
C VAL A 22 -2.92 11.64 24.02
N GLU A 23 -2.61 12.46 25.03
CA GLU A 23 -2.85 13.92 24.97
C GLU A 23 -2.08 14.58 23.81
N LYS A 24 -0.80 14.21 23.60
CA LYS A 24 -0.02 14.68 22.44
C LYS A 24 -0.64 14.25 21.11
N ALA A 25 -1.13 13.02 21.02
CA ALA A 25 -1.75 12.48 19.81
C ALA A 25 -3.10 13.16 19.53
N LEU A 26 -3.88 13.48 20.57
CA LEU A 26 -5.12 14.26 20.45
C LEU A 26 -4.85 15.69 19.96
N ALA A 27 -3.78 16.33 20.45
CA ALA A 27 -3.35 17.63 19.96
C ALA A 27 -2.90 17.57 18.49
N ALA A 28 -2.18 16.52 18.10
CA ALA A 28 -1.79 16.28 16.71
C ALA A 28 -3.00 15.97 15.80
N LEU A 29 -4.00 15.27 16.31
CA LEU A 29 -5.28 15.07 15.62
C LEU A 29 -6.00 16.40 15.40
N ASP A 30 -6.04 17.28 16.41
CA ASP A 30 -6.67 18.59 16.28
C ASP A 30 -5.99 19.44 15.18
N VAL A 31 -4.65 19.44 15.14
CA VAL A 31 -3.88 20.10 14.06
C VAL A 31 -4.23 19.53 12.68
N LEU A 32 -4.41 18.21 12.58
CA LEU A 32 -4.79 17.55 11.33
C LEU A 32 -6.24 17.86 10.94
N GLU A 33 -7.18 17.87 11.90
CA GLU A 33 -8.59 18.16 11.64
C GLU A 33 -8.84 19.62 11.30
N THR A 34 -8.16 20.54 11.97
CA THR A 34 -8.25 21.99 11.71
C THR A 34 -7.40 22.45 10.53
N GLU A 35 -6.62 21.54 9.94
CA GLU A 35 -5.78 21.80 8.75
C GLU A 35 -4.76 22.93 8.97
N THR A 36 -4.25 23.07 10.19
CA THR A 36 -3.33 24.15 10.57
C THR A 36 -1.86 23.73 10.56
N GLY A 37 -1.58 22.45 10.35
CA GLY A 37 -0.23 21.88 10.35
C GLY A 37 0.55 22.05 9.05
N ALA A 38 1.85 21.74 9.11
CA ALA A 38 2.71 21.73 7.93
C ALA A 38 2.20 20.73 6.89
N GLY A 39 2.14 21.13 5.61
CA GLY A 39 1.65 20.31 4.52
C GLY A 39 0.12 20.26 4.41
N ASN A 40 -0.59 21.19 5.00
CA ASN A 40 -2.05 21.27 4.96
C ASN A 40 -2.65 21.43 3.56
N ASP A 41 -1.87 21.81 2.57
CA ASP A 41 -2.22 21.82 1.16
C ASP A 41 -2.30 20.40 0.51
N PHE A 42 -1.94 19.34 1.27
CA PHE A 42 -1.98 17.94 0.84
C PHE A 42 -2.96 17.08 1.67
N LEU A 43 -4.06 17.64 2.16
CA LEU A 43 -5.05 16.95 2.99
C LEU A 43 -6.30 16.49 2.24
N GLY A 44 -6.32 16.54 0.91
CA GLY A 44 -7.46 16.10 0.09
C GLY A 44 -7.88 14.65 0.30
N TRP A 45 -6.99 13.82 0.83
CA TRP A 45 -7.28 12.42 1.17
C TRP A 45 -8.24 12.26 2.37
N LYS A 46 -8.29 13.22 3.28
CA LYS A 46 -9.03 13.13 4.56
C LYS A 46 -10.50 12.73 4.41
N HIS A 47 -11.16 13.24 3.39
CA HIS A 47 -12.58 13.07 3.17
C HIS A 47 -12.92 12.30 1.88
N LEU A 48 -11.93 11.69 1.23
CA LEU A 48 -12.15 10.88 0.03
C LEU A 48 -13.19 9.77 0.27
N PRO A 49 -13.15 9.00 1.39
CA PRO A 49 -14.08 7.90 1.55
C PRO A 49 -15.54 8.35 1.57
N SER A 50 -15.85 9.44 2.30
CA SER A 50 -17.20 9.96 2.43
C SER A 50 -17.64 10.87 1.27
N GLN A 51 -16.70 11.44 0.51
CA GLN A 51 -16.98 12.43 -0.54
C GLN A 51 -16.76 11.92 -1.97
N THR A 52 -16.20 10.72 -2.16
CA THR A 52 -16.03 10.16 -3.51
C THR A 52 -17.39 9.95 -4.17
N PRO A 53 -17.67 10.63 -5.29
CA PRO A 53 -18.99 10.54 -5.92
C PRO A 53 -19.18 9.20 -6.64
N ASP A 54 -20.37 8.62 -6.56
CA ASP A 54 -20.70 7.34 -7.20
C ASP A 54 -20.51 7.36 -8.72
N CYS A 55 -20.66 8.53 -9.36
CA CYS A 55 -20.42 8.67 -10.78
C CYS A 55 -18.97 8.37 -11.18
N LEU A 56 -17.98 8.66 -10.32
CA LEU A 56 -16.58 8.30 -10.55
C LEU A 56 -16.40 6.78 -10.63
N ILE A 57 -17.02 6.06 -9.70
CA ILE A 57 -16.96 4.59 -9.68
C ILE A 57 -17.66 4.03 -10.92
N SER A 58 -18.84 4.59 -11.26
CA SER A 58 -19.58 4.21 -12.46
C SER A 58 -18.78 4.46 -13.74
N GLU A 59 -17.99 5.54 -13.83
CA GLU A 59 -17.09 5.78 -14.95
C GLU A 59 -15.95 4.74 -15.03
N CYS A 60 -15.41 4.31 -13.89
CA CYS A 60 -14.42 3.23 -13.86
C CYS A 60 -15.05 1.88 -14.30
N GLU A 61 -16.28 1.61 -13.89
CA GLU A 61 -17.05 0.44 -14.32
C GLU A 61 -17.33 0.46 -15.82
N GLN A 62 -17.63 1.61 -16.40
CA GLN A 62 -17.79 1.76 -17.87
C GLN A 62 -16.50 1.39 -18.61
N VAL A 63 -15.32 1.76 -18.10
CA VAL A 63 -14.04 1.34 -18.69
C VAL A 63 -13.90 -0.18 -18.62
N ARG A 64 -14.17 -0.79 -17.46
CA ARG A 64 -14.15 -2.25 -17.28
C ARG A 64 -15.06 -2.94 -18.30
N ASP A 65 -16.31 -2.49 -18.40
CA ASP A 65 -17.32 -3.13 -19.22
C ASP A 65 -17.02 -2.94 -20.73
N SER A 66 -16.50 -1.78 -21.12
CA SER A 66 -16.02 -1.53 -22.48
C SER A 66 -14.86 -2.45 -22.86
N TRP A 67 -13.87 -2.60 -21.98
CA TRP A 67 -12.74 -3.49 -22.23
C TRP A 67 -13.14 -4.96 -22.21
N LYS A 68 -14.08 -5.35 -21.34
CA LYS A 68 -14.68 -6.67 -21.36
C LYS A 68 -15.39 -6.97 -22.68
N ALA A 69 -16.15 -6.03 -23.23
CA ALA A 69 -16.81 -6.17 -24.54
C ALA A 69 -15.80 -6.32 -25.69
N LYS A 70 -14.61 -5.75 -25.57
CA LYS A 70 -13.48 -5.92 -26.50
C LYS A 70 -12.69 -7.21 -26.28
N GLY A 71 -13.06 -8.03 -25.29
CA GLY A 71 -12.36 -9.26 -24.94
C GLY A 71 -10.98 -9.03 -24.31
N VAL A 72 -10.72 -7.85 -23.72
CA VAL A 72 -9.46 -7.60 -23.01
C VAL A 72 -9.32 -8.57 -21.85
N ASP A 73 -8.22 -9.32 -21.82
CA ASP A 73 -7.92 -10.32 -20.81
C ASP A 73 -6.63 -10.04 -20.03
N LEU A 74 -5.87 -9.01 -20.45
CA LEU A 74 -4.68 -8.50 -19.77
C LEU A 74 -4.73 -6.97 -19.67
N VAL A 75 -4.61 -6.43 -18.48
CA VAL A 75 -4.46 -5.00 -18.24
C VAL A 75 -3.10 -4.72 -17.61
N VAL A 76 -2.31 -3.86 -18.25
CA VAL A 76 -1.03 -3.40 -17.72
C VAL A 76 -1.23 -2.06 -17.02
N VAL A 77 -1.03 -2.03 -15.70
CA VAL A 77 -1.08 -0.81 -14.89
C VAL A 77 0.35 -0.28 -14.75
N ILE A 78 0.58 0.93 -15.25
CA ILE A 78 1.91 1.54 -15.36
C ILE A 78 2.01 2.65 -14.32
N GLY A 79 2.84 2.47 -13.29
CA GLY A 79 3.01 3.42 -12.19
C GLY A 79 4.09 2.97 -11.22
N ILE A 80 4.50 3.87 -10.32
CA ILE A 80 5.51 3.61 -9.28
C ILE A 80 5.09 4.24 -7.96
N GLY A 81 5.60 3.74 -6.84
CA GLY A 81 5.28 4.23 -5.50
C GLY A 81 3.78 4.23 -5.23
N GLY A 82 3.19 5.38 -4.87
CA GLY A 82 1.76 5.50 -4.61
C GLY A 82 0.87 5.19 -5.82
N SER A 83 1.36 5.35 -7.04
CA SER A 83 0.68 4.95 -8.28
C SER A 83 0.68 3.43 -8.54
N TYR A 84 1.26 2.65 -7.63
CA TYR A 84 1.44 1.21 -7.76
C TYR A 84 1.01 0.45 -6.48
N LEU A 85 1.60 0.82 -5.32
CA LEU A 85 1.56 -0.01 -4.12
C LEU A 85 0.16 -0.19 -3.53
N GLY A 86 -0.67 0.85 -3.51
CA GLY A 86 -2.03 0.76 -2.97
C GLY A 86 -2.93 -0.16 -3.79
N ALA A 87 -2.94 0.01 -5.13
CA ALA A 87 -3.67 -0.86 -6.04
C ALA A 87 -3.16 -2.30 -5.98
N LYS A 88 -1.83 -2.49 -5.98
CA LYS A 88 -1.20 -3.81 -5.86
C LYS A 88 -1.59 -4.51 -4.56
N CYS A 89 -1.57 -3.77 -3.43
CA CYS A 89 -2.02 -4.29 -2.14
C CYS A 89 -3.46 -4.81 -2.20
N ALA A 90 -4.39 -4.00 -2.72
CA ALA A 90 -5.80 -4.40 -2.80
C ALA A 90 -5.99 -5.62 -3.71
N LEU A 91 -5.37 -5.61 -4.88
CA LEU A 91 -5.49 -6.72 -5.84
C LEU A 91 -4.92 -8.04 -5.30
N GLU A 92 -3.76 -8.02 -4.63
CA GLU A 92 -3.17 -9.22 -4.03
C GLU A 92 -3.99 -9.72 -2.83
N ALA A 93 -4.46 -8.82 -1.98
CA ALA A 93 -5.25 -9.20 -0.81
C ALA A 93 -6.60 -9.84 -1.19
N LEU A 94 -7.26 -9.34 -2.23
CA LEU A 94 -8.61 -9.74 -2.60
C LEU A 94 -8.64 -10.88 -3.62
N SER A 95 -7.63 -11.01 -4.49
CA SER A 95 -7.59 -12.04 -5.54
C SER A 95 -7.41 -13.44 -4.96
N HIS A 96 -7.85 -14.44 -5.72
CA HIS A 96 -7.43 -15.82 -5.47
C HIS A 96 -5.92 -15.96 -5.72
N THR A 97 -5.16 -16.43 -4.74
CA THR A 97 -3.69 -16.51 -4.80
C THR A 97 -3.16 -17.18 -6.08
N PHE A 98 -3.84 -18.20 -6.56
CA PHE A 98 -3.49 -18.96 -7.78
C PHE A 98 -4.37 -18.59 -8.98
N ALA A 99 -5.00 -17.42 -9.00
CA ALA A 99 -5.91 -17.04 -10.08
C ALA A 99 -5.29 -17.20 -11.48
N ASN A 100 -3.98 -16.88 -11.63
CA ASN A 100 -3.27 -16.95 -12.90
C ASN A 100 -2.94 -18.38 -13.36
N SER A 101 -3.00 -19.36 -12.45
CA SER A 101 -2.68 -20.77 -12.72
C SER A 101 -3.92 -21.66 -12.80
N LEU A 102 -5.09 -21.16 -12.43
CA LEU A 102 -6.34 -21.91 -12.53
C LEU A 102 -6.77 -22.02 -14.00
N LYS A 103 -7.26 -23.24 -14.38
CA LYS A 103 -7.88 -23.47 -15.68
C LYS A 103 -9.31 -22.94 -15.67
N GLY A 104 -9.73 -22.37 -16.78
CA GLY A 104 -11.09 -21.85 -16.99
C GLY A 104 -11.10 -20.42 -17.54
N GLU A 105 -12.27 -19.98 -17.97
CA GLU A 105 -12.44 -18.59 -18.43
C GLU A 105 -12.39 -17.63 -17.26
N ARG A 106 -11.65 -16.56 -17.42
CA ARG A 106 -11.58 -15.47 -16.44
C ARG A 106 -12.77 -14.52 -16.66
N SER A 107 -13.47 -14.21 -15.60
CA SER A 107 -14.56 -13.20 -15.66
C SER A 107 -14.02 -11.76 -15.71
N VAL A 108 -12.75 -11.56 -15.31
CA VAL A 108 -12.03 -10.28 -15.26
C VAL A 108 -10.64 -10.43 -15.85
N PRO A 109 -10.03 -9.35 -16.39
CA PRO A 109 -8.68 -9.42 -16.93
C PRO A 109 -7.65 -9.73 -15.84
N GLN A 110 -6.53 -10.28 -16.25
CA GLN A 110 -5.32 -10.32 -15.41
C GLN A 110 -4.76 -8.90 -15.31
N ILE A 111 -4.53 -8.45 -14.09
CA ILE A 111 -3.86 -7.16 -13.85
C ILE A 111 -2.37 -7.44 -13.59
N VAL A 112 -1.51 -6.80 -14.37
CA VAL A 112 -0.06 -6.80 -14.17
C VAL A 112 0.45 -5.37 -14.04
N PHE A 113 1.60 -5.19 -13.42
CA PHE A 113 2.15 -3.87 -13.18
C PHE A 113 3.46 -3.68 -13.94
N ALA A 114 3.70 -2.43 -14.39
CA ALA A 114 4.93 -2.02 -15.07
C ALA A 114 5.35 -0.62 -14.61
N GLY A 115 6.59 -0.22 -14.90
CA GLY A 115 7.08 1.10 -14.56
C GLY A 115 7.37 1.30 -13.08
N HIS A 116 7.41 0.25 -12.28
CA HIS A 116 7.84 0.27 -10.88
C HIS A 116 9.33 -0.13 -10.73
N ASN A 117 9.99 -0.40 -11.84
CA ASN A 117 11.42 -0.70 -11.94
C ASN A 117 11.94 -0.33 -13.33
N LEU A 118 13.28 -0.42 -13.53
CA LEU A 118 13.98 -0.20 -14.81
C LEU A 118 14.70 -1.49 -15.28
N SER A 119 14.20 -2.67 -14.90
CA SER A 119 14.77 -3.93 -15.37
C SER A 119 14.37 -4.19 -16.83
N GLU A 120 15.38 -4.29 -17.70
CA GLU A 120 15.18 -4.64 -19.11
C GLU A 120 14.59 -6.05 -19.24
N GLU A 121 15.04 -7.00 -18.43
CA GLU A 121 14.52 -8.37 -18.38
C GLU A 121 13.03 -8.38 -18.03
N TYR A 122 12.63 -7.70 -16.96
CA TYR A 122 11.23 -7.63 -16.55
C TYR A 122 10.31 -7.06 -17.64
N ILE A 123 10.72 -5.96 -18.30
CA ILE A 123 9.88 -5.36 -19.34
C ILE A 123 9.84 -6.21 -20.61
N SER A 124 10.93 -6.89 -20.97
CA SER A 124 10.94 -7.78 -22.14
C SER A 124 10.06 -9.01 -21.93
N GLU A 125 10.09 -9.63 -20.76
CA GLU A 125 9.21 -10.75 -20.40
C GLU A 125 7.73 -10.31 -20.33
N LEU A 126 7.45 -9.11 -19.86
CA LEU A 126 6.10 -8.55 -19.93
C LEU A 126 5.64 -8.37 -21.39
N MET A 127 6.53 -7.92 -22.28
CA MET A 127 6.20 -7.81 -23.71
C MET A 127 5.90 -9.17 -24.33
N ASP A 128 6.57 -10.25 -23.90
CA ASP A 128 6.26 -11.62 -24.35
C ASP A 128 4.87 -12.03 -23.89
N LEU A 129 4.50 -11.78 -22.64
CA LEU A 129 3.13 -12.03 -22.15
C LEU A 129 2.09 -11.23 -22.95
N MET A 130 2.37 -9.96 -23.27
CA MET A 130 1.46 -9.11 -24.04
C MET A 130 1.21 -9.62 -25.47
N LYS A 131 2.19 -10.27 -26.10
CA LYS A 131 2.03 -10.88 -27.44
C LYS A 131 1.01 -12.03 -27.47
N GLU A 132 0.85 -12.70 -26.34
CA GLU A 132 -0.05 -13.86 -26.20
C GLU A 132 -1.47 -13.47 -25.73
N ARG A 133 -1.74 -12.17 -25.48
CA ARG A 133 -2.93 -11.71 -24.79
C ARG A 133 -3.59 -10.51 -25.48
N ASN A 134 -4.88 -10.33 -25.22
CA ASN A 134 -5.62 -9.15 -25.65
C ASN A 134 -5.50 -8.03 -24.61
N CYS A 135 -4.69 -7.02 -24.91
CA CYS A 135 -4.17 -6.08 -23.93
C CYS A 135 -4.88 -4.72 -23.91
N ALA A 136 -4.92 -4.12 -22.73
CA ALA A 136 -5.16 -2.71 -22.50
C ALA A 136 -4.18 -2.15 -21.44
N ALA A 137 -4.07 -0.84 -21.30
CA ALA A 137 -3.14 -0.22 -20.36
C ALA A 137 -3.79 0.94 -19.56
N VAL A 138 -3.43 1.03 -18.28
CA VAL A 138 -3.70 2.18 -17.43
C VAL A 138 -2.36 2.83 -17.09
N VAL A 139 -2.14 4.08 -17.47
CA VAL A 139 -0.94 4.83 -17.10
C VAL A 139 -1.28 5.83 -16.01
N ILE A 140 -0.56 5.75 -14.90
CA ILE A 140 -0.81 6.54 -13.68
C ILE A 140 0.42 7.38 -13.38
N SER A 141 0.34 8.67 -13.64
CA SER A 141 1.41 9.62 -13.35
C SER A 141 0.87 11.04 -13.33
N LYS A 142 1.07 11.77 -12.22
CA LYS A 142 0.62 13.16 -12.11
C LYS A 142 1.35 14.05 -13.12
N SER A 143 2.67 14.00 -13.20
CA SER A 143 3.48 14.80 -14.11
C SER A 143 3.65 14.19 -15.50
N GLY A 144 3.62 12.86 -15.62
CA GLY A 144 4.00 12.13 -16.82
C GLY A 144 5.50 12.11 -17.13
N THR A 145 6.35 12.59 -16.19
CA THR A 145 7.80 12.71 -16.39
C THR A 145 8.64 11.89 -15.41
N THR A 146 8.01 11.14 -14.52
CA THR A 146 8.72 10.17 -13.68
C THR A 146 9.34 9.11 -14.58
N THR A 147 10.64 8.89 -14.46
CA THR A 147 11.44 8.16 -15.46
C THR A 147 10.93 6.74 -15.69
N GLU A 148 10.75 5.99 -14.62
CA GLU A 148 10.42 4.57 -14.67
C GLU A 148 9.08 4.31 -15.38
N PRO A 149 7.96 4.91 -14.96
CA PRO A 149 6.69 4.72 -15.68
C PRO A 149 6.67 5.37 -17.06
N ALA A 150 7.43 6.46 -17.29
CA ALA A 150 7.51 7.09 -18.61
C ALA A 150 8.22 6.20 -19.64
N VAL A 151 9.29 5.51 -19.24
CA VAL A 151 9.99 4.53 -20.08
C VAL A 151 9.08 3.35 -20.38
N ALA A 152 8.48 2.74 -19.35
CA ALA A 152 7.57 1.62 -19.54
C ALA A 152 6.38 1.99 -20.43
N PHE A 153 5.77 3.15 -20.20
CA PHE A 153 4.62 3.60 -20.99
C PHE A 153 5.00 3.84 -22.46
N ARG A 154 6.17 4.40 -22.74
CA ARG A 154 6.63 4.59 -24.12
C ARG A 154 6.71 3.28 -24.90
N LEU A 155 7.24 2.24 -24.28
CA LEU A 155 7.38 0.90 -24.89
C LEU A 155 6.00 0.23 -25.06
N ILE A 156 5.17 0.26 -24.02
CA ILE A 156 3.85 -0.38 -24.04
C ILE A 156 2.89 0.34 -24.98
N LYS A 157 2.89 1.68 -25.01
CA LYS A 157 2.12 2.48 -25.97
C LYS A 157 2.47 2.08 -27.40
N GLN A 158 3.76 2.05 -27.72
CA GLN A 158 4.23 1.67 -29.05
C GLN A 158 3.74 0.26 -29.45
N TYR A 159 3.80 -0.70 -28.54
CA TYR A 159 3.31 -2.06 -28.77
C TYR A 159 1.79 -2.06 -29.05
N ILE A 160 0.99 -1.39 -28.22
CA ILE A 160 -0.47 -1.33 -28.38
C ILE A 160 -0.84 -0.68 -29.72
N GLU A 161 -0.17 0.42 -30.09
CA GLU A 161 -0.39 1.11 -31.38
C GLU A 161 -0.02 0.25 -32.59
N GLN A 162 1.08 -0.48 -32.52
CA GLN A 162 1.51 -1.41 -33.59
C GLN A 162 0.57 -2.61 -33.73
N THR A 163 0.03 -3.10 -32.63
CA THR A 163 -0.81 -4.29 -32.61
C THR A 163 -2.25 -4.00 -33.01
N TYR A 164 -2.83 -2.90 -32.52
CA TYR A 164 -4.26 -2.60 -32.69
C TYR A 164 -4.53 -1.41 -33.61
N GLY A 165 -3.49 -0.66 -33.99
CA GLY A 165 -3.62 0.61 -34.70
C GLY A 165 -3.94 1.79 -33.78
N VAL A 166 -3.56 3.00 -34.18
CA VAL A 166 -3.61 4.23 -33.36
C VAL A 166 -5.03 4.53 -32.83
N LYS A 167 -6.05 4.36 -33.66
CA LYS A 167 -7.44 4.62 -33.28
C LYS A 167 -7.94 3.67 -32.18
N GLU A 168 -7.71 2.38 -32.34
CA GLU A 168 -8.10 1.39 -31.33
C GLU A 168 -7.24 1.51 -30.06
N ALA A 169 -5.96 1.87 -30.20
CA ALA A 169 -5.06 2.11 -29.07
C ALA A 169 -5.59 3.23 -28.16
N SER A 170 -6.21 4.29 -28.71
CA SER A 170 -6.78 5.38 -27.91
C SER A 170 -7.95 4.93 -27.02
N GLU A 171 -8.64 3.86 -27.37
CA GLU A 171 -9.72 3.26 -26.58
C GLU A 171 -9.22 2.17 -25.60
N ARG A 172 -7.96 1.73 -25.77
CA ARG A 172 -7.29 0.72 -24.92
C ARG A 172 -6.32 1.31 -23.90
N ILE A 173 -6.11 2.62 -23.93
CA ILE A 173 -5.24 3.33 -23.01
C ILE A 173 -6.09 4.31 -22.20
N VAL A 174 -5.99 4.20 -20.87
CA VAL A 174 -6.60 5.15 -19.94
C VAL A 174 -5.49 5.80 -19.13
N ALA A 175 -5.55 7.12 -18.95
CA ALA A 175 -4.58 7.85 -18.16
C ALA A 175 -5.21 8.36 -16.84
N VAL A 176 -4.53 8.14 -15.74
CA VAL A 176 -4.84 8.76 -14.45
C VAL A 176 -3.74 9.80 -14.20
N THR A 177 -4.09 11.09 -14.30
CA THR A 177 -3.11 12.18 -14.37
C THR A 177 -3.68 13.50 -13.83
N ASP A 178 -2.87 14.56 -13.86
CA ASP A 178 -3.30 15.92 -13.50
C ASP A 178 -4.45 16.41 -14.39
N ALA A 179 -5.33 17.24 -13.84
CA ALA A 179 -6.49 17.77 -14.56
C ALA A 179 -6.11 18.71 -15.72
N HIS A 180 -5.04 19.50 -15.54
CA HIS A 180 -4.75 20.65 -16.39
C HIS A 180 -3.35 20.65 -17.01
N ARG A 181 -2.37 20.03 -16.39
CA ARG A 181 -0.94 20.16 -16.71
C ARG A 181 -0.18 18.84 -16.70
N GLY A 182 1.04 18.88 -17.23
CA GLY A 182 1.94 17.72 -17.26
C GLY A 182 1.98 17.03 -18.64
N ALA A 183 3.08 16.31 -18.86
CA ALA A 183 3.33 15.64 -20.14
C ALA A 183 2.28 14.57 -20.45
N LEU A 184 1.83 13.82 -19.45
CA LEU A 184 0.80 12.78 -19.65
C LEU A 184 -0.55 13.41 -19.97
N LYS A 185 -0.92 14.54 -19.32
CA LYS A 185 -2.16 15.26 -19.65
C LYS A 185 -2.16 15.78 -21.08
N SER A 186 -1.06 16.39 -21.50
CA SER A 186 -0.91 16.90 -22.87
C SER A 186 -1.01 15.77 -23.90
N LEU A 187 -0.30 14.66 -23.66
CA LEU A 187 -0.37 13.48 -24.53
C LEU A 187 -1.77 12.88 -24.57
N SER A 188 -2.43 12.72 -23.42
CA SER A 188 -3.78 12.14 -23.35
C SER A 188 -4.81 12.98 -24.12
N THR A 189 -4.65 14.31 -24.07
CA THR A 189 -5.51 15.23 -24.85
C THR A 189 -5.25 15.11 -26.34
N GLN A 190 -3.99 15.02 -26.75
CA GLN A 190 -3.59 14.86 -28.16
C GLN A 190 -4.08 13.53 -28.75
N GLU A 191 -3.91 12.42 -28.03
CA GLU A 191 -4.23 11.08 -28.49
C GLU A 191 -5.70 10.68 -28.24
N GLY A 192 -6.46 11.50 -27.49
CA GLY A 192 -7.86 11.22 -27.16
C GLY A 192 -8.09 10.14 -26.12
N TYR A 193 -7.15 9.91 -25.20
CA TYR A 193 -7.31 8.93 -24.13
C TYR A 193 -8.40 9.35 -23.14
N LYS A 194 -9.19 8.38 -22.62
CA LYS A 194 -10.00 8.61 -21.43
C LYS A 194 -9.07 8.95 -20.26
N THR A 195 -9.42 9.99 -19.52
CA THR A 195 -8.62 10.45 -18.37
C THR A 195 -9.42 10.41 -17.08
N PHE A 196 -8.73 10.09 -15.97
CA PHE A 196 -9.18 10.31 -14.60
C PHE A 196 -8.21 11.27 -13.91
N VAL A 197 -8.71 12.04 -12.97
CA VAL A 197 -7.94 13.11 -12.32
C VAL A 197 -7.23 12.57 -11.08
N ILE A 198 -5.97 12.96 -10.91
CA ILE A 198 -5.26 12.91 -9.63
C ILE A 198 -5.35 14.30 -9.02
N GLU A 199 -6.01 14.41 -7.89
CA GLU A 199 -6.21 15.69 -7.21
C GLU A 199 -4.87 16.31 -6.79
N ASP A 200 -4.77 17.64 -6.92
CA ASP A 200 -3.53 18.37 -6.60
C ASP A 200 -3.15 18.28 -5.13
N ASN A 201 -4.14 18.24 -4.26
CA ASN A 201 -4.03 18.20 -2.82
C ASN A 201 -3.95 16.78 -2.23
N VAL A 202 -3.68 15.74 -3.05
CA VAL A 202 -3.47 14.37 -2.58
C VAL A 202 -2.04 13.92 -2.92
N GLY A 203 -1.28 13.57 -1.90
CA GLY A 203 0.05 12.98 -2.05
C GLY A 203 0.01 11.54 -2.56
N GLY A 204 1.05 11.10 -3.28
CA GLY A 204 1.08 9.76 -3.91
C GLY A 204 0.82 8.61 -2.96
N ARG A 205 1.41 8.61 -1.77
CA ARG A 205 1.25 7.55 -0.76
C ARG A 205 -0.11 7.55 -0.04
N PHE A 206 -0.90 8.63 -0.20
CA PHE A 206 -2.27 8.78 0.30
C PHE A 206 -3.34 8.64 -0.80
N SER A 207 -2.99 8.12 -1.98
CA SER A 207 -3.84 8.18 -3.17
C SER A 207 -4.60 6.89 -3.47
N VAL A 208 -4.52 5.86 -2.63
CA VAL A 208 -5.16 4.56 -2.91
C VAL A 208 -6.68 4.65 -3.07
N LEU A 209 -7.34 5.57 -2.35
CA LEU A 209 -8.79 5.81 -2.43
C LEU A 209 -9.17 6.91 -3.45
N THR A 210 -8.26 7.28 -4.36
CA THR A 210 -8.51 8.11 -5.55
C THR A 210 -8.59 7.22 -6.80
N PRO A 211 -8.83 7.76 -8.00
CA PRO A 211 -8.76 7.00 -9.25
C PRO A 211 -7.46 6.22 -9.45
N VAL A 212 -6.37 6.62 -8.77
CA VAL A 212 -5.08 5.91 -8.76
C VAL A 212 -5.22 4.46 -8.31
N GLY A 213 -5.94 4.21 -7.23
CA GLY A 213 -6.22 2.86 -6.74
C GLY A 213 -7.57 2.33 -7.21
N ILE A 214 -8.61 3.16 -7.21
CA ILE A 214 -9.99 2.79 -7.56
C ILE A 214 -10.08 2.13 -8.94
N LEU A 215 -9.51 2.75 -9.97
CA LEU A 215 -9.62 2.23 -11.34
C LEU A 215 -9.01 0.83 -11.49
N PRO A 216 -7.75 0.57 -11.09
CA PRO A 216 -7.19 -0.79 -11.17
C PRO A 216 -7.98 -1.82 -10.36
N ILE A 217 -8.52 -1.44 -9.19
CA ILE A 217 -9.30 -2.34 -8.32
C ILE A 217 -10.64 -2.70 -8.99
N VAL A 218 -11.35 -1.73 -9.58
CA VAL A 218 -12.57 -1.96 -10.35
C VAL A 218 -12.30 -2.85 -11.57
N LEU A 219 -11.19 -2.63 -12.28
CA LEU A 219 -10.78 -3.47 -13.42
C LEU A 219 -10.48 -4.91 -12.98
N GLY A 220 -9.97 -5.10 -11.77
CA GLY A 220 -9.81 -6.41 -11.13
C GLY A 220 -11.11 -7.08 -10.70
N GLY A 221 -12.25 -6.39 -10.80
CA GLY A 221 -13.59 -6.92 -10.51
C GLY A 221 -14.01 -6.86 -9.04
N PHE A 222 -13.36 -6.04 -8.23
CA PHE A 222 -13.65 -5.90 -6.80
C PHE A 222 -14.62 -4.76 -6.50
N ASP A 223 -15.35 -4.89 -5.38
CA ASP A 223 -16.36 -3.93 -4.94
C ASP A 223 -15.71 -2.72 -4.22
N VAL A 224 -15.43 -1.69 -5.00
CA VAL A 224 -14.87 -0.42 -4.47
C VAL A 224 -15.87 0.33 -3.61
N ARG A 225 -17.19 0.19 -3.82
CA ARG A 225 -18.19 0.82 -2.95
C ARG A 225 -18.12 0.24 -1.55
N ALA A 226 -17.98 -1.08 -1.43
CA ALA A 226 -17.76 -1.73 -0.13
C ALA A 226 -16.44 -1.26 0.52
N MET A 227 -15.37 -1.07 -0.27
CA MET A 227 -14.09 -0.54 0.21
C MET A 227 -14.22 0.89 0.73
N LEU A 228 -14.83 1.79 -0.03
CA LEU A 228 -15.08 3.17 0.39
C LEU A 228 -16.00 3.25 1.61
N LYS A 229 -16.99 2.36 1.71
CA LYS A 229 -17.84 2.28 2.90
C LYS A 229 -17.04 1.94 4.16
N GLY A 230 -16.16 0.94 4.10
CA GLY A 230 -15.29 0.60 5.23
C GLY A 230 -14.34 1.73 5.60
N ALA A 231 -13.78 2.42 4.61
CA ALA A 231 -12.94 3.59 4.80
C ALA A 231 -13.73 4.78 5.41
N ALA A 232 -14.97 5.03 4.98
CA ALA A 232 -15.81 6.12 5.50
C ALA A 232 -16.23 5.88 6.96
N GLU A 233 -16.56 4.66 7.33
CA GLU A 233 -16.83 4.32 8.74
C GLU A 233 -15.57 4.49 9.61
N MET A 234 -14.38 4.24 9.04
CA MET A 234 -13.11 4.48 9.73
C MET A 234 -12.76 5.98 9.77
N GLU A 235 -13.09 6.76 8.74
CA GLU A 235 -13.00 8.22 8.73
C GLU A 235 -13.77 8.80 9.93
N GLU A 236 -15.03 8.39 10.11
CA GLU A 236 -15.85 8.82 11.26
C GLU A 236 -15.23 8.40 12.60
N ALA A 237 -14.74 7.16 12.72
CA ALA A 237 -14.14 6.68 13.95
C ALA A 237 -12.83 7.41 14.29
N CYS A 238 -11.99 7.72 13.28
CA CYS A 238 -10.70 8.38 13.44
C CYS A 238 -10.80 9.92 13.53
N ALA A 239 -11.97 10.52 13.28
CA ALA A 239 -12.21 11.95 13.51
C ALA A 239 -12.56 12.28 14.97
N ARG A 240 -12.92 11.27 15.78
CA ARG A 240 -13.36 11.47 17.17
C ARG A 240 -12.22 11.94 18.04
N ASN A 241 -12.37 13.10 18.67
CA ASN A 241 -11.41 13.62 19.65
C ASN A 241 -11.62 12.93 21.02
N CYS A 242 -11.21 11.68 21.14
CA CYS A 242 -11.31 10.88 22.37
C CYS A 242 -10.17 9.85 22.45
N GLU A 243 -9.86 9.41 23.65
CA GLU A 243 -8.91 8.30 23.89
C GLU A 243 -9.34 6.98 23.26
N CYS A 244 -10.60 6.84 22.87
CA CYS A 244 -11.17 5.68 22.19
C CYS A 244 -10.85 5.64 20.68
N ASN A 245 -10.26 6.70 20.12
CA ASN A 245 -9.90 6.80 18.71
C ASN A 245 -8.75 5.82 18.38
N PRO A 246 -8.95 4.86 17.47
CA PRO A 246 -7.93 3.84 17.21
C PRO A 246 -6.65 4.42 16.59
N ALA A 247 -6.74 5.47 15.76
CA ALA A 247 -5.58 6.10 15.16
C ALA A 247 -4.76 6.88 16.21
N VAL A 248 -5.43 7.50 17.18
CA VAL A 248 -4.79 8.17 18.34
C VAL A 248 -4.08 7.14 19.21
N GLN A 249 -4.74 6.03 19.54
CA GLN A 249 -4.15 4.95 20.36
C GLN A 249 -2.88 4.39 19.73
N TYR A 250 -2.95 4.09 18.45
CA TYR A 250 -1.81 3.55 17.71
C TYR A 250 -0.66 4.56 17.60
N ALA A 251 -0.94 5.80 17.20
CA ALA A 251 0.08 6.84 17.08
C ALA A 251 0.73 7.17 18.42
N ALA A 252 -0.05 7.25 19.52
CA ALA A 252 0.46 7.51 20.86
C ALA A 252 1.43 6.41 21.32
N MET A 253 1.04 5.15 21.22
CA MET A 253 1.87 4.03 21.67
C MET A 253 3.16 3.92 20.87
N ARG A 254 3.10 4.00 19.53
CA ARG A 254 4.31 3.87 18.71
C ARG A 254 5.31 5.01 18.93
N ASN A 255 4.84 6.24 19.14
CA ASN A 255 5.72 7.38 19.46
C ASN A 255 6.32 7.26 20.87
N LEU A 256 5.56 6.79 21.86
CA LEU A 256 6.08 6.51 23.19
C LEU A 256 7.18 5.45 23.15
N LEU A 257 6.94 4.35 22.42
CA LEU A 257 7.94 3.30 22.23
C LEU A 257 9.18 3.81 21.47
N TYR A 258 8.99 4.69 20.49
CA TYR A 258 10.11 5.34 19.77
C TYR A 258 11.00 6.14 20.72
N ASP A 259 10.43 6.96 21.59
CA ASP A 259 11.17 7.75 22.57
C ASP A 259 11.83 6.84 23.63
N ASN A 260 11.24 5.69 23.91
CA ASN A 260 11.83 4.62 24.75
C ASN A 260 12.89 3.76 24.01
N GLY A 261 13.34 4.17 22.82
CA GLY A 261 14.44 3.54 22.09
C GLY A 261 14.04 2.49 21.05
N LYS A 262 12.74 2.25 20.81
CA LYS A 262 12.26 1.36 19.75
C LYS A 262 12.26 2.11 18.43
N LYS A 263 13.32 1.98 17.66
CA LYS A 263 13.58 2.78 16.44
C LYS A 263 13.12 2.11 15.14
N VAL A 264 12.77 0.83 15.19
CA VAL A 264 12.30 0.05 14.05
C VAL A 264 10.94 -0.56 14.39
N GLU A 265 9.96 -0.29 13.56
CA GLU A 265 8.65 -0.93 13.63
C GLU A 265 8.52 -1.97 12.51
N ILE A 266 8.15 -3.18 12.88
CA ILE A 266 7.95 -4.30 11.96
C ILE A 266 6.45 -4.56 11.83
N LEU A 267 5.87 -4.30 10.65
CA LEU A 267 4.51 -4.73 10.35
C LEU A 267 4.52 -6.22 10.04
N VAL A 268 3.77 -6.98 10.83
CA VAL A 268 3.71 -8.44 10.77
C VAL A 268 2.35 -8.89 10.24
N SER A 269 2.32 -9.84 9.33
CA SER A 269 1.09 -10.54 8.95
C SER A 269 1.33 -12.05 8.90
N TYR A 270 0.36 -12.82 9.42
CA TYR A 270 0.30 -14.28 9.30
C TYR A 270 -0.52 -14.74 8.07
N ASN A 271 -0.99 -13.80 7.26
CA ASN A 271 -1.69 -14.11 6.01
C ASN A 271 -0.87 -13.59 4.82
N PRO A 272 -0.38 -14.48 3.92
CA PRO A 272 0.47 -14.09 2.80
C PRO A 272 -0.19 -13.11 1.83
N LYS A 273 -1.52 -13.02 1.80
CA LYS A 273 -2.26 -12.04 1.00
C LYS A 273 -2.01 -10.59 1.43
N LEU A 274 -1.53 -10.35 2.65
CA LEU A 274 -1.25 -9.03 3.20
C LEU A 274 0.22 -8.59 3.02
N GLN A 275 1.03 -9.34 2.25
CA GLN A 275 2.41 -8.96 1.99
C GLN A 275 2.52 -7.54 1.40
N TYR A 276 1.69 -7.22 0.41
CA TYR A 276 1.69 -5.88 -0.19
C TYR A 276 1.04 -4.80 0.68
N LEU A 277 0.30 -5.15 1.72
CA LEU A 277 -0.09 -4.19 2.76
C LEU A 277 1.17 -3.67 3.48
N GLY A 278 2.11 -4.57 3.79
CA GLY A 278 3.42 -4.20 4.34
C GLY A 278 4.23 -3.30 3.41
N GLU A 279 4.25 -3.59 2.10
CA GLU A 279 4.96 -2.76 1.12
C GLU A 279 4.36 -1.35 0.98
N TRP A 280 3.03 -1.25 0.91
CA TRP A 280 2.32 0.03 0.89
C TRP A 280 2.52 0.80 2.20
N TRP A 281 2.43 0.14 3.34
CA TRP A 281 2.64 0.72 4.66
C TRP A 281 4.06 1.26 4.86
N LYS A 282 5.08 0.55 4.35
CA LYS A 282 6.47 1.03 4.37
C LYS A 282 6.63 2.36 3.61
N GLN A 283 6.01 2.51 2.45
CA GLN A 283 6.02 3.78 1.73
C GLN A 283 5.29 4.86 2.53
N LEU A 284 4.09 4.55 3.04
CA LEU A 284 3.28 5.50 3.79
C LEU A 284 4.08 6.10 4.97
N TYR A 285 4.65 5.27 5.82
CA TYR A 285 5.37 5.72 7.01
C TYR A 285 6.80 6.20 6.70
N GLY A 286 7.52 5.52 5.83
CA GLY A 286 8.90 5.89 5.48
C GLY A 286 9.02 7.29 4.88
N GLU A 287 8.16 7.62 3.91
CA GLU A 287 8.14 8.96 3.31
C GLU A 287 7.52 10.02 4.21
N SER A 288 6.61 9.65 5.11
CA SER A 288 5.94 10.61 5.98
C SER A 288 6.75 10.99 7.21
N GLU A 289 7.47 10.07 7.81
CA GLU A 289 8.16 10.26 9.09
C GLU A 289 9.68 10.39 8.98
N GLY A 290 10.31 9.77 7.98
CA GLY A 290 11.76 9.73 7.82
C GLY A 290 12.35 11.07 7.38
N LYS A 291 12.35 12.08 8.26
CA LYS A 291 12.77 13.47 7.98
C LYS A 291 13.54 14.06 9.16
N ASP A 292 14.39 15.04 8.90
CA ASP A 292 15.12 15.80 9.92
C ASP A 292 15.91 14.92 10.90
N GLY A 293 16.40 13.76 10.46
CA GLY A 293 17.09 12.78 11.30
C GLY A 293 16.18 12.06 12.29
N LYS A 294 14.86 12.13 12.11
CA LYS A 294 13.83 11.49 12.94
C LYS A 294 13.08 10.41 12.14
N GLY A 295 12.17 9.75 12.82
CA GLY A 295 11.24 8.77 12.26
C GLY A 295 11.53 7.35 12.70
N ILE A 296 10.46 6.55 12.73
CA ILE A 296 10.52 5.12 13.02
C ILE A 296 10.77 4.40 11.69
N PHE A 297 11.82 3.58 11.63
CA PHE A 297 12.13 2.85 10.39
C PHE A 297 11.08 1.76 10.14
N PRO A 298 10.34 1.80 9.03
CA PRO A 298 9.30 0.83 8.76
C PRO A 298 9.87 -0.41 8.07
N ALA A 299 9.68 -1.58 8.67
CA ALA A 299 9.98 -2.89 8.09
C ALA A 299 8.70 -3.73 8.00
N SER A 300 8.73 -4.84 7.26
CA SER A 300 7.63 -5.80 7.23
C SER A 300 8.12 -7.22 7.11
N VAL A 301 7.36 -8.17 7.68
CA VAL A 301 7.61 -9.62 7.60
C VAL A 301 6.30 -10.37 7.40
N SER A 302 6.40 -11.53 6.74
CA SER A 302 5.29 -12.48 6.58
C SER A 302 5.56 -13.73 7.41
N PHE A 303 4.93 -13.85 8.56
CA PHE A 303 4.98 -15.05 9.38
C PHE A 303 3.99 -16.10 8.86
N THR A 304 4.22 -17.40 9.00
CA THR A 304 5.35 -18.08 9.69
C THR A 304 6.66 -18.12 8.90
N THR A 305 6.63 -17.80 7.58
CA THR A 305 7.80 -17.91 6.68
C THR A 305 9.02 -17.20 7.30
N ASP A 306 8.86 -15.94 7.67
CA ASP A 306 9.97 -15.14 8.19
C ASP A 306 10.35 -15.45 9.65
N LEU A 307 9.61 -16.30 10.35
CA LEU A 307 10.12 -16.89 11.60
C LEU A 307 11.34 -17.78 11.33
N HIS A 308 11.43 -18.39 10.14
CA HIS A 308 12.56 -19.19 9.69
C HIS A 308 13.71 -18.38 9.08
N SER A 309 13.60 -17.06 9.06
CA SER A 309 14.65 -16.14 8.57
C SER A 309 14.95 -15.04 9.59
N MET A 310 13.97 -14.22 9.94
CA MET A 310 14.10 -13.06 10.84
C MET A 310 13.78 -13.38 12.30
N GLY A 311 13.13 -14.50 12.59
CA GLY A 311 12.69 -14.87 13.94
C GLY A 311 13.81 -14.87 14.97
N GLN A 312 15.00 -15.38 14.64
CA GLN A 312 16.16 -15.35 15.52
C GLN A 312 16.56 -13.91 15.87
N TYR A 313 16.62 -13.01 14.91
CA TYR A 313 17.00 -11.62 15.17
C TYR A 313 15.95 -10.88 16.01
N ILE A 314 14.67 -11.08 15.71
CA ILE A 314 13.58 -10.45 16.46
C ILE A 314 13.60 -10.95 17.91
N GLN A 315 13.77 -12.27 18.13
CA GLN A 315 13.77 -12.88 19.46
C GLN A 315 14.99 -12.48 20.30
N ASP A 316 16.18 -12.41 19.72
CA ASP A 316 17.44 -12.36 20.47
C ASP A 316 18.46 -11.32 19.92
N GLY A 317 18.09 -10.50 18.92
CA GLY A 317 18.92 -9.43 18.40
C GLY A 317 18.85 -8.14 19.22
N MET A 318 19.11 -7.00 18.58
CA MET A 318 19.05 -5.68 19.23
C MET A 318 17.62 -5.32 19.69
N ARG A 319 17.49 -4.77 20.90
CA ARG A 319 16.19 -4.43 21.50
C ARG A 319 15.58 -3.11 21.01
N MET A 320 15.93 -2.69 19.80
CA MET A 320 15.39 -1.48 19.17
C MET A 320 14.11 -1.72 18.35
N LEU A 321 13.58 -2.93 18.36
CA LEU A 321 12.43 -3.34 17.57
C LEU A 321 11.13 -3.22 18.38
N MET A 322 10.03 -2.93 17.67
CA MET A 322 8.64 -3.18 18.09
C MET A 322 7.89 -3.81 16.91
N GLU A 323 6.84 -4.55 17.20
CA GLU A 323 5.98 -5.19 16.21
C GLU A 323 4.59 -4.58 16.19
N THR A 324 4.01 -4.46 14.99
CA THR A 324 2.60 -4.21 14.77
C THR A 324 2.03 -5.38 13.98
N VAL A 325 1.25 -6.22 14.63
CA VAL A 325 0.68 -7.44 14.03
C VAL A 325 -0.71 -7.20 13.50
N ILE A 326 -0.92 -7.53 12.23
CA ILE A 326 -2.24 -7.53 11.60
C ILE A 326 -2.88 -8.91 11.79
N THR A 327 -3.83 -8.99 12.72
CA THR A 327 -4.60 -10.19 13.01
C THR A 327 -5.86 -10.24 12.15
N VAL A 328 -6.05 -11.33 11.41
CA VAL A 328 -7.29 -11.62 10.65
C VAL A 328 -8.10 -12.63 11.45
N GLU A 329 -9.24 -12.18 12.02
CA GLU A 329 -10.01 -12.99 12.98
C GLU A 329 -10.66 -14.24 12.31
N ASN A 330 -11.03 -14.15 11.03
CA ASN A 330 -11.71 -15.22 10.30
C ASN A 330 -11.13 -15.43 8.90
N SER A 331 -10.75 -16.63 8.56
CA SER A 331 -10.38 -17.00 7.19
C SER A 331 -11.61 -17.04 6.28
N ASN A 332 -11.41 -16.66 5.01
CA ASN A 332 -12.44 -16.77 3.97
C ASN A 332 -12.61 -18.21 3.44
N ARG A 333 -11.74 -19.14 3.84
CA ARG A 333 -11.75 -20.54 3.45
C ARG A 333 -11.44 -21.41 4.66
N SER A 334 -11.89 -22.66 4.61
CA SER A 334 -11.66 -23.62 5.68
C SER A 334 -11.05 -24.90 5.13
N MET A 335 -10.08 -25.44 5.84
CA MET A 335 -9.47 -26.74 5.55
C MET A 335 -9.15 -27.43 6.87
N THR A 336 -9.63 -28.66 7.04
CA THR A 336 -9.41 -29.49 8.23
C THR A 336 -8.25 -30.44 8.00
N ILE A 337 -7.43 -30.62 9.04
CA ILE A 337 -6.29 -31.52 9.04
C ILE A 337 -6.79 -32.94 9.21
N ALA A 338 -6.46 -33.82 8.26
CA ALA A 338 -6.85 -35.23 8.27
C ALA A 338 -5.96 -36.05 9.22
N ASN A 339 -6.46 -37.21 9.69
CA ASN A 339 -5.66 -38.19 10.40
C ASN A 339 -4.75 -38.95 9.41
N ASP A 340 -3.48 -39.12 9.76
CA ASP A 340 -2.57 -40.05 9.07
C ASP A 340 -2.45 -41.35 9.87
N PRO A 341 -2.84 -42.51 9.30
CA PRO A 341 -2.75 -43.77 9.98
C PRO A 341 -1.34 -44.16 10.44
N GLN A 342 -0.30 -43.69 9.77
CA GLN A 342 1.10 -43.97 10.10
C GLN A 342 1.66 -42.99 11.12
N ASN A 343 1.17 -41.76 11.17
CA ASN A 343 1.62 -40.70 12.08
C ASN A 343 3.17 -40.54 12.13
N LEU A 344 3.84 -40.69 11.00
CA LEU A 344 5.31 -40.61 10.93
C LEU A 344 5.85 -39.20 11.21
N ASP A 345 5.05 -38.19 10.93
CA ASP A 345 5.34 -36.78 11.23
C ASP A 345 4.99 -36.40 12.68
N GLY A 346 4.29 -37.25 13.44
CA GLY A 346 3.85 -36.99 14.79
C GLY A 346 2.71 -35.96 14.91
N LEU A 347 2.04 -35.59 13.82
CA LEU A 347 1.09 -34.48 13.79
C LEU A 347 -0.39 -34.87 14.02
N ASN A 348 -0.70 -36.14 14.34
CA ASN A 348 -2.08 -36.56 14.61
C ASN A 348 -2.75 -35.84 15.78
N PHE A 349 -2.02 -35.16 16.63
CA PHE A 349 -2.61 -34.27 17.66
C PHE A 349 -3.33 -33.07 17.10
N LEU A 350 -3.12 -32.75 15.79
CA LEU A 350 -3.81 -31.70 15.05
C LEU A 350 -5.04 -32.21 14.31
N THR A 351 -5.28 -33.53 14.27
CA THR A 351 -6.43 -34.12 13.56
C THR A 351 -7.75 -33.47 13.96
N GLY A 352 -8.53 -33.07 12.98
CA GLY A 352 -9.83 -32.40 13.18
C GLY A 352 -9.74 -30.89 13.40
N LYS A 353 -8.56 -30.34 13.65
CA LYS A 353 -8.36 -28.88 13.72
C LYS A 353 -8.37 -28.25 12.33
N HIS A 354 -8.81 -27.00 12.28
CA HIS A 354 -8.62 -26.19 11.07
C HIS A 354 -7.16 -25.69 10.97
N VAL A 355 -6.65 -25.56 9.73
CA VAL A 355 -5.30 -25.00 9.51
C VAL A 355 -5.18 -23.59 10.10
N GLU A 356 -6.25 -22.79 10.05
CA GLU A 356 -6.29 -21.45 10.63
C GLU A 356 -6.17 -21.44 12.17
N GLU A 357 -6.64 -22.49 12.87
CA GLU A 357 -6.43 -22.62 14.30
C GLU A 357 -4.94 -22.80 14.63
N CYS A 358 -4.20 -23.54 13.77
CA CYS A 358 -2.75 -23.68 13.94
C CYS A 358 -2.02 -22.36 13.69
N ASN A 359 -2.47 -21.60 12.68
CA ASN A 359 -1.94 -20.27 12.36
C ASN A 359 -2.17 -19.27 13.50
N ALA A 360 -3.37 -19.24 14.08
CA ALA A 360 -3.69 -18.42 15.25
C ALA A 360 -2.86 -18.78 16.48
N MET A 361 -2.59 -20.08 16.71
CA MET A 361 -1.70 -20.52 17.81
C MET A 361 -0.24 -20.17 17.53
N ALA A 362 0.20 -20.16 16.28
CA ALA A 362 1.53 -19.67 15.90
C ALA A 362 1.67 -18.17 16.20
N GLU A 363 0.65 -17.36 15.84
CA GLU A 363 0.60 -15.93 16.17
C GLU A 363 0.69 -15.71 17.70
N LEU A 364 -0.16 -16.39 18.46
CA LEU A 364 -0.18 -16.25 19.91
C LEU A 364 1.13 -16.70 20.57
N GLY A 365 1.67 -17.85 20.17
CA GLY A 365 2.94 -18.38 20.69
C GLY A 365 4.12 -17.45 20.40
N THR A 366 4.19 -16.93 19.18
CA THR A 366 5.22 -15.94 18.78
C THR A 366 5.08 -14.65 19.57
N LYS A 367 3.86 -14.13 19.72
CA LYS A 367 3.57 -12.95 20.54
C LYS A 367 4.13 -13.07 21.94
N LEU A 368 3.83 -14.17 22.63
CA LEU A 368 4.31 -14.40 24.00
C LEU A 368 5.84 -14.46 24.04
N ALA A 369 6.46 -15.21 23.13
CA ALA A 369 7.92 -15.33 23.06
C ALA A 369 8.62 -14.01 22.80
N HIS A 370 8.13 -13.20 21.83
CA HIS A 370 8.74 -11.92 21.50
C HIS A 370 8.57 -10.88 22.61
N ILE A 371 7.41 -10.83 23.29
CA ILE A 371 7.19 -9.98 24.46
C ILE A 371 8.16 -10.36 25.59
N ASP A 372 8.29 -11.64 25.92
CA ASP A 372 9.24 -12.14 26.91
C ASP A 372 10.69 -11.84 26.52
N GLY A 373 10.98 -11.84 25.21
CA GLY A 373 12.26 -11.44 24.63
C GLY A 373 12.53 -9.94 24.62
N GLY A 374 11.59 -9.10 25.07
CA GLY A 374 11.76 -7.63 25.15
C GLY A 374 11.35 -6.88 23.88
N VAL A 375 10.50 -7.46 23.03
CA VAL A 375 9.93 -6.81 21.85
C VAL A 375 8.45 -6.49 22.11
N PRO A 376 8.08 -5.22 22.30
CA PRO A 376 6.69 -4.82 22.50
C PRO A 376 5.89 -5.08 21.22
N GLN A 377 4.63 -5.52 21.39
CA GLN A 377 3.75 -5.83 20.28
C GLN A 377 2.41 -5.10 20.37
N LEU A 378 2.14 -4.27 19.35
CA LEU A 378 0.82 -3.73 19.05
C LEU A 378 0.07 -4.76 18.19
N SER A 379 -1.23 -4.90 18.37
CA SER A 379 -2.07 -5.73 17.50
C SER A 379 -3.19 -4.90 16.88
N ILE A 380 -3.38 -5.05 15.58
CA ILE A 380 -4.45 -4.44 14.80
C ILE A 380 -5.26 -5.58 14.21
N SER A 381 -6.55 -5.70 14.59
CA SER A 381 -7.38 -6.78 14.07
C SER A 381 -8.47 -6.31 13.14
N VAL A 382 -8.74 -7.15 12.14
CA VAL A 382 -9.89 -7.06 11.23
C VAL A 382 -10.62 -8.39 11.20
N GLU A 383 -11.94 -8.34 10.97
CA GLU A 383 -12.77 -9.56 10.97
C GLU A 383 -12.31 -10.56 9.89
N ARG A 384 -12.07 -10.10 8.67
CA ARG A 384 -11.61 -10.90 7.51
C ARG A 384 -11.00 -10.02 6.43
N ILE A 385 -10.30 -10.63 5.48
CA ILE A 385 -9.82 -9.94 4.29
C ILE A 385 -10.98 -9.84 3.30
N ASN A 386 -11.50 -8.62 3.12
CA ASN A 386 -12.46 -8.23 2.12
C ASN A 386 -12.30 -6.74 1.80
N GLU A 387 -13.03 -6.23 0.82
CA GLU A 387 -12.96 -4.85 0.36
C GLU A 387 -13.23 -3.85 1.49
N TYR A 388 -14.27 -4.10 2.30
CA TYR A 388 -14.67 -3.25 3.42
C TYR A 388 -13.55 -3.11 4.47
N ASN A 389 -13.01 -4.23 4.95
CA ASN A 389 -11.97 -4.19 5.97
C ASN A 389 -10.64 -3.66 5.43
N LEU A 390 -10.35 -3.88 4.14
CA LEU A 390 -9.16 -3.33 3.51
C LEU A 390 -9.25 -1.81 3.36
N GLY A 391 -10.42 -1.29 2.97
CA GLY A 391 -10.68 0.14 2.95
C GLY A 391 -10.53 0.79 4.33
N ALA A 392 -11.04 0.14 5.36
CA ALA A 392 -10.88 0.58 6.74
C ALA A 392 -9.40 0.59 7.18
N LEU A 393 -8.60 -0.42 6.79
CA LEU A 393 -7.15 -0.46 7.10
C LEU A 393 -6.40 0.66 6.38
N PHE A 394 -6.69 0.94 5.11
CA PHE A 394 -6.06 2.04 4.39
C PHE A 394 -6.28 3.37 5.09
N TYR A 395 -7.53 3.72 5.35
CA TYR A 395 -7.82 4.98 6.01
C TYR A 395 -7.26 5.07 7.43
N PHE A 396 -7.36 3.99 8.21
CA PHE A 396 -6.79 3.90 9.55
C PHE A 396 -5.29 4.24 9.55
N PHE A 397 -4.52 3.63 8.67
CA PHE A 397 -3.08 3.86 8.60
C PHE A 397 -2.73 5.25 8.07
N GLU A 398 -3.46 5.76 7.07
CA GLU A 398 -3.28 7.13 6.58
C GLU A 398 -3.50 8.15 7.69
N LYS A 399 -4.58 8.00 8.46
CA LYS A 399 -4.91 8.90 9.58
C LYS A 399 -3.89 8.82 10.70
N ALA A 400 -3.55 7.61 11.12
CA ALA A 400 -2.55 7.38 12.17
C ALA A 400 -1.17 7.89 11.77
N CYS A 401 -0.80 7.77 10.49
CA CYS A 401 0.45 8.28 9.94
C CYS A 401 0.53 9.82 10.01
N GLY A 402 -0.55 10.52 9.64
CA GLY A 402 -0.64 11.97 9.75
C GLY A 402 -0.48 12.45 11.20
N ILE A 403 -1.21 11.81 12.14
CA ILE A 403 -1.09 12.10 13.57
C ILE A 403 0.35 11.88 14.06
N SER A 404 0.93 10.73 13.74
CA SER A 404 2.26 10.34 14.18
C SER A 404 3.35 11.26 13.63
N GLY A 405 3.28 11.69 12.38
CA GLY A 405 4.21 12.64 11.79
C GLY A 405 4.18 14.00 12.50
N TYR A 406 3.01 14.51 12.84
CA TYR A 406 2.89 15.73 13.63
C TYR A 406 3.42 15.54 15.06
N MET A 407 3.23 14.39 15.70
CA MET A 407 3.84 14.08 17.01
C MET A 407 5.36 14.09 16.95
N LEU A 408 5.97 13.61 15.85
CA LEU A 408 7.41 13.67 15.60
C LEU A 408 7.91 15.09 15.30
N GLY A 409 6.99 16.04 15.03
CA GLY A 409 7.30 17.42 14.66
C GLY A 409 7.88 17.54 13.26
N VAL A 410 7.43 16.73 12.31
CA VAL A 410 7.80 16.79 10.90
C VAL A 410 6.58 17.07 10.02
N ASN A 411 6.78 17.53 8.78
CA ASN A 411 5.71 17.58 7.77
C ASN A 411 5.40 16.17 7.26
N PRO A 412 4.21 15.56 7.52
CA PRO A 412 3.93 14.20 7.10
C PRO A 412 3.67 14.05 5.59
N PHE A 413 3.50 15.15 4.85
CA PHE A 413 2.90 15.12 3.51
C PHE A 413 3.85 15.50 2.38
N ASP A 414 5.05 16.00 2.66
CA ASP A 414 6.14 16.20 1.68
C ASP A 414 7.14 15.04 1.67
N GLN A 415 8.12 15.07 0.75
CA GLN A 415 9.18 14.06 0.65
C GLN A 415 10.46 14.67 0.02
N PRO A 416 11.12 15.64 0.68
CA PRO A 416 12.28 16.34 0.10
C PRO A 416 13.50 15.42 -0.12
N GLY A 417 13.64 14.35 0.65
CA GLY A 417 14.79 13.44 0.60
C GLY A 417 14.96 12.69 -0.71
N VAL A 418 13.88 12.49 -1.48
CA VAL A 418 13.96 11.75 -2.75
C VAL A 418 14.43 12.59 -3.95
N GLU A 419 14.56 13.91 -3.79
CA GLU A 419 14.96 14.79 -4.90
C GLU A 419 16.43 14.67 -5.29
N ALA A 420 17.30 14.35 -4.34
CA ALA A 420 18.74 14.26 -4.57
C ALA A 420 19.11 13.14 -5.56
N TYR A 421 18.60 11.92 -5.34
CA TYR A 421 18.89 10.80 -6.23
C TYR A 421 18.31 11.00 -7.64
N LYS A 422 17.12 11.61 -7.77
CA LYS A 422 16.51 11.92 -9.07
C LYS A 422 17.40 12.87 -9.89
N LYS A 423 17.90 13.94 -9.26
CA LYS A 423 18.82 14.89 -9.91
C LYS A 423 20.09 14.20 -10.37
N ASN A 424 20.68 13.35 -9.53
CA ASN A 424 21.87 12.58 -9.88
C ASN A 424 21.60 11.62 -11.05
N MET A 425 20.49 10.90 -11.03
CA MET A 425 20.08 10.02 -12.13
C MET A 425 19.91 10.80 -13.44
N PHE A 426 19.24 11.94 -13.43
CA PHE A 426 19.08 12.79 -14.61
C PHE A 426 20.42 13.27 -15.17
N ALA A 427 21.33 13.70 -14.30
CA ALA A 427 22.66 14.12 -14.68
C ALA A 427 23.46 12.98 -15.32
N LEU A 428 23.46 11.80 -14.70
CA LEU A 428 24.20 10.62 -15.21
C LEU A 428 23.61 10.08 -16.52
N LEU A 429 22.30 10.21 -16.72
CA LEU A 429 21.63 9.88 -17.99
C LEU A 429 21.80 10.94 -19.08
N GLY A 430 22.46 12.04 -18.80
CA GLY A 430 22.73 13.11 -19.78
C GLY A 430 21.50 13.95 -20.13
N LYS A 431 20.58 14.13 -19.19
CA LYS A 431 19.40 14.99 -19.40
C LYS A 431 19.85 16.43 -19.64
N PRO A 432 19.33 17.12 -20.70
CA PRO A 432 19.65 18.52 -20.95
C PRO A 432 19.41 19.41 -19.73
N GLY A 433 20.36 20.32 -19.46
CA GLY A 433 20.34 21.21 -18.30
C GLY A 433 20.99 20.65 -17.03
N TYR A 434 21.62 19.46 -17.10
CA TYR A 434 22.33 18.83 -15.98
C TYR A 434 23.81 18.60 -16.27
N GLU A 435 24.40 19.28 -17.25
CA GLU A 435 25.77 19.04 -17.77
C GLU A 435 26.85 19.25 -16.69
N GLU A 436 26.74 20.35 -15.94
CA GLU A 436 27.72 20.68 -14.85
C GLU A 436 27.62 19.64 -13.72
N GLN A 437 26.42 19.26 -13.33
CA GLN A 437 26.18 18.22 -12.30
C GLN A 437 26.71 16.87 -12.77
N ALA A 438 26.51 16.52 -14.05
CA ALA A 438 27.04 15.29 -14.64
C ALA A 438 28.56 15.23 -14.57
N LYS A 439 29.26 16.37 -14.87
CA LYS A 439 30.71 16.46 -14.74
C LYS A 439 31.18 16.27 -13.30
N ALA A 440 30.56 16.98 -12.35
CA ALA A 440 30.89 16.87 -10.94
C ALA A 440 30.66 15.46 -10.36
N LEU A 441 29.60 14.74 -10.82
CA LEU A 441 29.37 13.37 -10.42
C LEU A 441 30.39 12.39 -10.99
N LYS A 442 30.78 12.56 -12.27
CA LYS A 442 31.83 11.71 -12.91
C LYS A 442 33.19 11.84 -12.26
N GLU A 443 33.53 13.02 -11.70
CA GLU A 443 34.77 13.24 -10.94
C GLU A 443 34.80 12.49 -9.59
N ARG A 444 33.64 11.99 -9.12
CA ARG A 444 33.49 11.23 -7.86
C ARG A 444 33.49 9.71 -8.06
N LEU A 445 33.32 9.25 -9.29
CA LEU A 445 33.29 7.83 -9.68
C LEU A 445 34.68 7.37 -10.12
#